data_d14548ec04ea2bf911b95065ac04b19c
#
_entry.id   d14548ec04ea2bf911b95065ac04b19c
#
_cell.length_a   1.000
_cell.length_b   1.000
_cell.length_c   1.000
_cell.angle_alpha   90.00
_cell.angle_beta   90.00
_cell.angle_gamma   90.00
#
_symmetry.space_group_name_H-M   'P 1'
#
loop_
_entity.id
_entity.type
_entity.pdbx_description
1 polymer ?
#
loop_
_entity_poly.entity_id
_entity_poly.type
_entity_poly.pdbx_seq_one_letter_code
_entity_poly.pdbx_strand_id
1 'polypeptide(L)'
;MDLAAYWDSLPWQQRDLGGWTADSLAEGLAAFVAARHIAARQPAALRSLDILPGRAKDGSPEAHTLHLVPGEVVCIVGPTGSGKSRLLADIECLAQGDTPSRRRVLVDGSAPDPQWRFSGEARLVAQITQNMNFVMDLAVADFLHLHAESRALEDADEAVRRVLDAAVAMAGEPFGADTPLTQLSGGQSRALMIADAALLSPKPVVLIDEIENAGVDRGRALNLFVEKGKIVLLSTHDPLLALSGHRRLVIRNGAVARVIEASPAERECAQRLARFDRSLAGLREALRRGEPLDEAWSRLRF
;
A
#
# COMPACT_ATOMS: atom_id res chain seq x y z
N MET A 1 -18.29 -9.46 27.33
CA MET A 1 -18.07 -9.17 28.80
C MET A 1 -18.26 -7.69 28.95
N ASP A 2 -19.18 -7.23 29.78
CA ASP A 2 -19.31 -5.80 30.04
C ASP A 2 -18.17 -5.30 30.95
N LEU A 3 -18.01 -3.99 31.09
CA LEU A 3 -16.92 -3.39 31.82
C LEU A 3 -16.99 -3.70 33.34
N ALA A 4 -18.21 -3.82 33.89
CA ALA A 4 -18.40 -4.16 35.29
C ALA A 4 -17.97 -5.61 35.57
N ALA A 5 -18.38 -6.55 34.71
CA ALA A 5 -17.92 -7.94 34.80
C ALA A 5 -16.42 -8.10 34.62
N TYR A 6 -15.80 -7.28 33.75
CA TYR A 6 -14.35 -7.23 33.63
C TYR A 6 -13.68 -6.71 34.90
N TRP A 7 -14.17 -5.60 35.46
CA TRP A 7 -13.67 -5.04 36.70
C TRP A 7 -13.73 -6.02 37.85
N ASP A 8 -14.84 -6.75 37.98
CA ASP A 8 -15.05 -7.74 39.01
C ASP A 8 -14.15 -8.97 38.85
N SER A 9 -13.71 -9.27 37.64
CA SER A 9 -12.77 -10.36 37.34
C SER A 9 -11.32 -10.04 37.68
N LEU A 10 -10.96 -8.75 37.89
CA LEU A 10 -9.58 -8.36 38.20
C LEU A 10 -9.20 -8.73 39.63
N PRO A 11 -7.99 -9.27 39.87
CA PRO A 11 -7.44 -9.43 41.20
C PRO A 11 -7.42 -8.12 42.00
N TRP A 12 -7.69 -8.16 43.29
CA TRP A 12 -7.76 -6.97 44.13
C TRP A 12 -6.48 -6.08 44.06
N GLN A 13 -5.30 -6.72 43.93
CA GLN A 13 -4.03 -6.02 43.76
C GLN A 13 -4.00 -5.16 42.49
N GLN A 14 -4.67 -5.58 41.41
CA GLN A 14 -4.73 -4.82 40.15
C GLN A 14 -5.78 -3.69 40.21
N ARG A 15 -6.84 -3.87 41.00
CA ARG A 15 -7.85 -2.82 41.23
C ARG A 15 -7.28 -1.67 42.08
N ASP A 16 -6.34 -1.97 42.97
CA ASP A 16 -5.77 -1.01 43.94
C ASP A 16 -4.54 -0.25 43.42
N LEU A 17 -3.84 -0.79 42.40
CA LEU A 17 -2.59 -0.23 41.85
C LEU A 17 -2.72 1.16 41.22
N GLY A 18 -3.92 1.66 40.95
CA GLY A 18 -4.11 2.93 40.25
C GLY A 18 -5.05 3.92 40.92
N GLY A 19 -5.66 3.58 42.08
CA GLY A 19 -6.71 4.41 42.69
C GLY A 19 -7.96 4.56 41.82
N TRP A 20 -8.16 3.64 40.86
CA TRP A 20 -9.30 3.63 39.95
C TRP A 20 -10.50 2.97 40.66
N THR A 21 -11.69 3.50 40.38
CA THR A 21 -12.96 2.84 40.62
C THR A 21 -13.54 2.31 39.31
N ALA A 22 -14.53 1.43 39.37
CA ALA A 22 -15.22 0.97 38.16
C ALA A 22 -15.78 2.14 37.34
N ASP A 23 -16.34 3.16 38.03
CA ASP A 23 -16.90 4.35 37.36
C ASP A 23 -15.80 5.22 36.75
N SER A 24 -14.70 5.48 37.44
CA SER A 24 -13.58 6.27 36.90
C SER A 24 -12.88 5.57 35.74
N LEU A 25 -12.83 4.24 35.76
CA LEU A 25 -12.34 3.44 34.64
C LEU A 25 -13.29 3.55 33.43
N ALA A 26 -14.62 3.49 33.68
CA ALA A 26 -15.63 3.64 32.63
C ALA A 26 -15.57 5.04 31.99
N GLU A 27 -15.47 6.09 32.81
CA GLU A 27 -15.32 7.46 32.31
C GLU A 27 -14.01 7.66 31.56
N GLY A 28 -12.91 7.15 32.08
CA GLY A 28 -11.60 7.20 31.44
C GLY A 28 -11.57 6.46 30.10
N LEU A 29 -12.20 5.28 30.05
CA LEU A 29 -12.33 4.51 28.81
C LEU A 29 -13.25 5.21 27.81
N ALA A 30 -14.38 5.75 28.24
CA ALA A 30 -15.26 6.52 27.38
C ALA A 30 -14.57 7.76 26.81
N ALA A 31 -13.83 8.50 27.64
CA ALA A 31 -13.02 9.64 27.21
C ALA A 31 -11.91 9.23 26.24
N PHE A 32 -11.23 8.12 26.51
CA PHE A 32 -10.20 7.57 25.63
C PHE A 32 -10.76 7.13 24.27
N VAL A 33 -11.90 6.43 24.26
CA VAL A 33 -12.59 6.02 23.03
C VAL A 33 -13.09 7.22 22.26
N ALA A 34 -13.67 8.22 22.96
CA ALA A 34 -14.14 9.46 22.33
C ALA A 34 -12.95 10.25 21.73
N ALA A 35 -11.83 10.35 22.46
CA ALA A 35 -10.61 10.98 21.94
C ALA A 35 -10.03 10.22 20.74
N ARG A 36 -10.10 8.89 20.74
CA ARG A 36 -9.67 8.07 19.62
C ARG A 36 -10.62 8.15 18.43
N HIS A 37 -11.93 8.17 18.64
CA HIS A 37 -12.89 8.42 17.57
C HIS A 37 -12.73 9.83 16.98
N ILE A 38 -12.35 10.82 17.77
CA ILE A 38 -12.02 12.16 17.27
C ILE A 38 -10.70 12.14 16.49
N ALA A 39 -9.69 11.40 16.95
CA ALA A 39 -8.41 11.23 16.26
C ALA A 39 -8.53 10.34 15.00
N ALA A 40 -9.43 9.37 15.02
CA ALA A 40 -9.77 8.52 13.87
C ALA A 40 -10.73 9.19 12.88
N ARG A 41 -11.11 10.45 13.09
CA ARG A 41 -11.74 11.24 12.03
C ARG A 41 -10.77 11.23 10.86
N GLN A 42 -11.12 10.39 9.88
CA GLN A 42 -10.44 10.39 8.60
C GLN A 42 -10.30 11.84 8.13
N PRO A 43 -9.12 12.27 7.72
CA PRO A 43 -9.03 13.58 7.09
C PRO A 43 -10.08 13.63 5.99
N ALA A 44 -10.77 14.75 5.88
CA ALA A 44 -11.64 15.01 4.74
C ALA A 44 -10.88 14.53 3.49
N ALA A 45 -11.56 13.81 2.60
CA ALA A 45 -10.94 13.09 1.48
C ALA A 45 -9.78 13.90 0.89
N LEU A 46 -8.57 13.33 0.90
CA LEU A 46 -7.36 13.97 0.37
C LEU A 46 -7.65 14.47 -1.05
N ARG A 47 -7.41 15.74 -1.32
CA ARG A 47 -7.61 16.36 -2.64
C ARG A 47 -6.32 16.41 -3.45
N SER A 48 -5.19 16.64 -2.78
CA SER A 48 -3.88 16.66 -3.41
C SER A 48 -2.75 16.33 -2.44
N LEU A 49 -1.67 15.79 -2.99
CA LEU A 49 -0.38 15.65 -2.31
C LEU A 49 0.67 16.36 -3.16
N ASP A 50 1.27 17.43 -2.63
CA ASP A 50 2.29 18.20 -3.34
C ASP A 50 3.66 17.92 -2.76
N ILE A 51 4.63 17.59 -3.63
CA ILE A 51 6.02 17.38 -3.21
C ILE A 51 6.85 18.51 -3.80
N LEU A 52 7.25 19.42 -2.91
CA LEU A 52 8.09 20.56 -3.26
C LEU A 52 9.55 20.12 -3.44
N PRO A 53 10.27 20.74 -4.38
CA PRO A 53 11.64 20.36 -4.71
C PRO A 53 12.58 20.55 -3.52
N GLY A 54 13.54 19.65 -3.43
CA GLY A 54 14.57 19.66 -2.41
C GLY A 54 15.97 19.80 -3.01
N ARG A 55 16.87 18.89 -2.61
CA ARG A 55 18.26 18.85 -3.08
C ARG A 55 18.66 17.45 -3.52
N ALA A 56 19.44 17.38 -4.57
CA ALA A 56 20.12 16.16 -5.02
C ALA A 56 21.24 15.75 -4.04
N LYS A 57 21.85 14.59 -4.25
CA LYS A 57 22.91 14.06 -3.40
C LYS A 57 24.17 14.92 -3.39
N ASP A 58 24.45 15.64 -4.47
CA ASP A 58 25.55 16.58 -4.61
C ASP A 58 25.22 17.98 -4.08
N GLY A 59 24.03 18.18 -3.51
CA GLY A 59 23.57 19.45 -2.98
C GLY A 59 22.94 20.39 -4.00
N SER A 60 22.94 20.04 -5.30
CA SER A 60 22.29 20.83 -6.33
C SER A 60 20.77 20.90 -6.10
N PRO A 61 20.10 22.03 -6.44
CA PRO A 61 18.67 22.17 -6.28
C PRO A 61 17.90 21.26 -7.23
N GLU A 62 16.81 20.66 -6.74
CA GLU A 62 15.83 19.95 -7.55
C GLU A 62 14.89 20.97 -8.23
N ALA A 63 14.44 20.68 -9.45
CA ALA A 63 13.67 21.64 -10.23
C ALA A 63 12.14 21.38 -10.22
N HIS A 64 11.72 20.13 -9.99
CA HIS A 64 10.33 19.71 -10.21
C HIS A 64 9.50 19.72 -8.93
N THR A 65 8.39 20.46 -8.94
CA THR A 65 7.28 20.25 -8.01
C THR A 65 6.37 19.16 -8.57
N LEU A 66 5.99 18.20 -7.74
CA LEU A 66 5.04 17.16 -8.10
C LEU A 66 3.69 17.45 -7.46
N HIS A 67 2.65 17.52 -8.27
CA HIS A 67 1.26 17.62 -7.81
C HIS A 67 0.56 16.31 -8.11
N LEU A 68 0.09 15.58 -7.08
CA LEU A 68 -0.53 14.26 -7.16
C LEU A 68 -1.98 14.36 -6.71
N VAL A 69 -2.87 13.67 -7.43
CA VAL A 69 -4.32 13.68 -7.16
C VAL A 69 -4.87 12.27 -6.94
N PRO A 70 -5.99 12.12 -6.26
CA PRO A 70 -6.65 10.83 -6.06
C PRO A 70 -6.91 10.08 -7.37
N GLY A 71 -6.66 8.77 -7.36
CA GLY A 71 -6.79 7.91 -8.54
C GLY A 71 -5.58 7.96 -9.48
N GLU A 72 -4.53 8.69 -9.14
CA GLU A 72 -3.33 8.77 -9.96
C GLU A 72 -2.32 7.68 -9.61
N VAL A 73 -1.75 7.05 -10.66
CA VAL A 73 -0.61 6.13 -10.56
C VAL A 73 0.61 6.80 -11.13
N VAL A 74 1.65 6.95 -10.31
CA VAL A 74 2.93 7.55 -10.67
C VAL A 74 4.04 6.52 -10.55
N CYS A 75 4.70 6.20 -11.66
CA CYS A 75 5.81 5.26 -11.68
C CYS A 75 7.14 5.97 -11.45
N ILE A 76 7.98 5.41 -10.60
CA ILE A 76 9.29 5.94 -10.23
C ILE A 76 10.34 5.02 -10.81
N VAL A 77 11.16 5.53 -11.74
CA VAL A 77 12.18 4.77 -12.43
C VAL A 77 13.56 5.41 -12.25
N GLY A 78 14.58 4.62 -12.40
CA GLY A 78 15.98 5.05 -12.31
C GLY A 78 16.89 3.90 -11.89
N PRO A 79 18.21 4.04 -12.09
CA PRO A 79 19.18 3.01 -11.72
C PRO A 79 19.12 2.66 -10.23
N THR A 80 19.67 1.51 -9.87
CA THR A 80 19.90 1.18 -8.46
C THR A 80 20.77 2.25 -7.81
N GLY A 81 20.40 2.66 -6.60
CA GLY A 81 21.10 3.74 -5.90
C GLY A 81 20.79 5.16 -6.40
N SER A 82 19.89 5.35 -7.38
CA SER A 82 19.54 6.70 -7.87
C SER A 82 18.80 7.56 -6.85
N GLY A 83 18.19 6.96 -5.81
CA GLY A 83 17.43 7.68 -4.78
C GLY A 83 15.92 7.47 -4.81
N LYS A 84 15.40 6.45 -5.55
CA LYS A 84 13.97 6.10 -5.57
C LYS A 84 13.40 5.91 -4.16
N SER A 85 14.00 5.03 -3.38
CA SER A 85 13.56 4.75 -1.99
C SER A 85 13.67 5.98 -1.07
N ARG A 86 14.56 6.95 -1.38
CA ARG A 86 14.62 8.21 -0.65
C ARG A 86 13.40 9.07 -0.92
N LEU A 87 12.95 9.16 -2.17
CA LEU A 87 11.73 9.88 -2.52
C LEU A 87 10.51 9.23 -1.84
N LEU A 88 10.41 7.90 -1.86
CA LEU A 88 9.33 7.18 -1.16
C LEU A 88 9.37 7.46 0.35
N ALA A 89 10.54 7.42 0.98
CA ALA A 89 10.70 7.72 2.41
C ALA A 89 10.33 9.17 2.77
N ASP A 90 10.67 10.14 1.91
CA ASP A 90 10.27 11.54 2.10
C ASP A 90 8.74 11.71 2.06
N ILE A 91 8.06 10.96 1.19
CA ILE A 91 6.59 10.96 1.10
C ILE A 91 5.99 10.21 2.30
N GLU A 92 6.54 9.06 2.67
CA GLU A 92 6.06 8.26 3.81
C GLU A 92 6.05 9.07 5.12
N CYS A 93 7.14 9.80 5.39
CA CYS A 93 7.24 10.62 6.59
C CYS A 93 6.65 12.02 6.43
N LEU A 94 6.03 12.35 5.28
CA LEU A 94 5.53 13.69 4.96
C LEU A 94 6.59 14.76 5.26
N ALA A 95 7.78 14.61 4.69
CA ALA A 95 8.98 15.40 4.96
C ALA A 95 8.69 16.91 4.95
N GLN A 96 9.29 17.65 5.90
CA GLN A 96 9.15 19.10 6.06
C GLN A 96 10.49 19.84 5.95
N GLY A 97 11.40 19.36 5.06
CA GLY A 97 12.75 19.88 4.92
C GLY A 97 13.73 19.31 5.96
N ASP A 98 13.27 18.37 6.76
CA ASP A 98 13.96 17.71 7.86
C ASP A 98 14.64 16.40 7.46
N THR A 99 14.55 16.03 6.18
CA THR A 99 15.25 14.88 5.60
C THR A 99 16.51 15.31 4.82
N PRO A 100 17.44 14.41 4.50
CA PRO A 100 18.64 14.75 3.72
C PRO A 100 18.36 15.38 2.35
N SER A 101 17.23 15.05 1.73
CA SER A 101 16.80 15.64 0.46
C SER A 101 16.26 17.06 0.59
N ARG A 102 15.91 17.51 1.79
CA ARG A 102 15.26 18.80 2.06
C ARG A 102 13.93 19.01 1.34
N ARG A 103 13.28 17.95 0.84
CA ARG A 103 11.94 18.04 0.25
C ARG A 103 10.91 18.42 1.29
N ARG A 104 9.82 19.04 0.84
CA ARG A 104 8.65 19.31 1.67
C ARG A 104 7.42 18.72 1.01
N VAL A 105 6.63 18.00 1.78
CA VAL A 105 5.37 17.40 1.32
C VAL A 105 4.22 18.21 1.91
N LEU A 106 3.32 18.68 1.06
CA LEU A 106 2.11 19.38 1.46
C LEU A 106 0.90 18.48 1.24
N VAL A 107 -0.07 18.60 2.10
CA VAL A 107 -1.38 17.93 2.02
C VAL A 107 -2.43 19.00 1.77
N ASP A 108 -3.14 18.89 0.66
CA ASP A 108 -4.12 19.89 0.22
C ASP A 108 -3.56 21.33 0.21
N GLY A 109 -2.32 21.46 -0.26
CA GLY A 109 -1.60 22.75 -0.36
C GLY A 109 -1.05 23.29 0.97
N SER A 110 -1.21 22.58 2.09
CA SER A 110 -0.78 23.01 3.41
C SER A 110 0.22 22.04 4.04
N ALA A 111 1.00 22.51 5.03
CA ALA A 111 1.85 21.62 5.81
C ALA A 111 0.99 20.57 6.52
N PRO A 112 1.41 19.27 6.54
CA PRO A 112 0.65 18.20 7.15
C PRO A 112 0.53 18.42 8.67
N ASP A 113 -0.60 17.96 9.22
CA ASP A 113 -0.76 17.87 10.68
C ASP A 113 0.36 16.98 11.26
N PRO A 114 1.01 17.41 12.36
CA PRO A 114 2.02 16.61 13.04
C PRO A 114 1.56 15.18 13.38
N GLN A 115 0.27 14.98 13.68
CA GLN A 115 -0.29 13.65 13.94
C GLN A 115 -0.13 12.72 12.75
N TRP A 116 -0.27 13.20 11.51
CA TRP A 116 -0.10 12.38 10.30
C TRP A 116 1.33 11.95 10.07
N ARG A 117 2.28 12.66 10.65
CA ARG A 117 3.71 12.34 10.55
C ARG A 117 4.18 11.35 11.63
N PHE A 118 3.69 11.51 12.85
CA PHE A 118 4.27 10.85 14.04
C PHE A 118 3.36 9.81 14.68
N SER A 119 2.04 9.84 14.45
CA SER A 119 1.12 8.81 14.94
C SER A 119 1.03 7.65 13.95
N GLY A 120 1.25 6.43 14.42
CA GLY A 120 1.13 5.22 13.59
C GLY A 120 -0.29 5.01 13.03
N GLU A 121 -1.31 5.41 13.79
CA GLU A 121 -2.73 5.23 13.45
C GLU A 121 -3.23 6.29 12.46
N ALA A 122 -2.76 7.54 12.58
CA ALA A 122 -3.19 8.66 11.76
C ALA A 122 -2.40 8.81 10.44
N ARG A 123 -1.44 7.93 10.14
CA ARG A 123 -0.63 8.03 8.92
C ARG A 123 -1.48 8.02 7.65
N LEU A 124 -1.21 8.97 6.76
CA LEU A 124 -1.85 9.08 5.45
C LEU A 124 -1.32 8.07 4.42
N VAL A 125 -0.16 7.49 4.68
CA VAL A 125 0.59 6.68 3.73
C VAL A 125 0.60 5.22 4.15
N ALA A 126 0.22 4.32 3.24
CA ALA A 126 0.45 2.88 3.34
C ALA A 126 1.68 2.52 2.50
N GLN A 127 2.48 1.57 2.97
CA GLN A 127 3.63 1.08 2.23
C GLN A 127 3.50 -0.43 2.00
N ILE A 128 3.73 -0.84 0.75
CA ILE A 128 3.83 -2.24 0.34
C ILE A 128 5.26 -2.44 -0.12
N THR A 129 6.00 -3.28 0.60
CA THR A 129 7.41 -3.57 0.34
C THR A 129 7.60 -4.97 -0.23
N GLN A 130 8.76 -5.23 -0.82
CA GLN A 130 9.10 -6.52 -1.41
C GLN A 130 9.08 -7.69 -0.40
N ASN A 131 9.46 -7.44 0.85
CA ASN A 131 9.68 -8.46 1.88
C ASN A 131 8.58 -8.46 2.94
N MET A 132 7.32 -8.39 2.53
CA MET A 132 6.20 -8.50 3.46
C MET A 132 5.80 -9.98 3.60
N ASN A 133 5.99 -10.53 4.80
CA ASN A 133 5.55 -11.88 5.16
C ASN A 133 4.65 -11.79 6.40
N PHE A 134 3.65 -12.63 6.45
CA PHE A 134 2.85 -12.79 7.65
C PHE A 134 3.67 -13.58 8.70
N VAL A 135 3.69 -13.08 9.92
CA VAL A 135 4.32 -13.75 11.08
C VAL A 135 3.29 -14.26 12.07
N MET A 136 2.01 -14.07 11.77
CA MET A 136 0.90 -14.48 12.63
C MET A 136 0.37 -15.84 12.19
N ASP A 137 0.10 -16.71 13.14
CA ASP A 137 -0.53 -18.03 12.90
C ASP A 137 -2.05 -17.90 13.04
N LEU A 138 -2.66 -17.25 12.06
CA LEU A 138 -4.09 -17.04 11.95
C LEU A 138 -4.59 -17.53 10.60
N ALA A 139 -5.87 -17.89 10.51
CA ALA A 139 -6.53 -18.07 9.22
C ALA A 139 -6.69 -16.71 8.51
N VAL A 140 -6.76 -16.73 7.18
CA VAL A 140 -6.96 -15.52 6.36
C VAL A 140 -8.20 -14.75 6.82
N ALA A 141 -9.32 -15.45 7.06
CA ALA A 141 -10.55 -14.80 7.51
C ALA A 141 -10.38 -14.11 8.87
N ASP A 142 -9.76 -14.77 9.85
CA ASP A 142 -9.54 -14.21 11.18
C ASP A 142 -8.69 -12.94 11.13
N PHE A 143 -7.63 -12.96 10.32
CA PHE A 143 -6.78 -11.79 10.10
C PHE A 143 -7.58 -10.63 9.49
N LEU A 144 -8.39 -10.89 8.46
CA LEU A 144 -9.20 -9.85 7.82
C LEU A 144 -10.28 -9.31 8.75
N HIS A 145 -10.90 -10.16 9.57
CA HIS A 145 -11.86 -9.74 10.59
C HIS A 145 -11.21 -8.82 11.63
N LEU A 146 -10.03 -9.17 12.16
CA LEU A 146 -9.28 -8.30 13.06
C LEU A 146 -8.99 -6.93 12.43
N HIS A 147 -8.65 -6.90 11.13
CA HIS A 147 -8.42 -5.66 10.41
C HIS A 147 -9.72 -4.85 10.22
N ALA A 148 -10.84 -5.49 9.88
CA ALA A 148 -12.12 -4.84 9.72
C ALA A 148 -12.64 -4.26 11.05
N GLU A 149 -12.57 -5.04 12.14
CA GLU A 149 -12.94 -4.64 13.49
C GLU A 149 -12.07 -3.48 14.00
N SER A 150 -10.75 -3.54 13.80
CA SER A 150 -9.83 -2.46 14.20
C SER A 150 -10.15 -1.12 13.54
N ARG A 151 -10.87 -1.14 12.41
CA ARG A 151 -11.32 0.04 11.66
C ARG A 151 -12.79 0.37 11.89
N ALA A 152 -13.46 -0.35 12.79
CA ALA A 152 -14.87 -0.19 13.14
C ALA A 152 -15.79 -0.18 11.91
N LEU A 153 -15.55 -1.10 10.96
CA LEU A 153 -16.40 -1.23 9.79
C LEU A 153 -17.78 -1.80 10.20
N GLU A 154 -18.85 -1.21 9.67
CA GLU A 154 -20.23 -1.60 10.01
C GLU A 154 -20.57 -3.02 9.56
N ASP A 155 -20.05 -3.46 8.42
CA ASP A 155 -20.23 -4.81 7.88
C ASP A 155 -18.85 -5.47 7.64
N ALA A 156 -18.31 -6.06 8.71
CA ALA A 156 -17.01 -6.74 8.67
C ALA A 156 -17.04 -7.96 7.76
N ASP A 157 -18.14 -8.74 7.76
CA ASP A 157 -18.27 -9.97 6.97
C ASP A 157 -18.26 -9.68 5.47
N GLU A 158 -18.97 -8.66 5.03
CA GLU A 158 -18.98 -8.21 3.64
C GLU A 158 -17.61 -7.66 3.24
N ALA A 159 -16.97 -6.88 4.11
CA ALA A 159 -15.64 -6.34 3.88
C ALA A 159 -14.60 -7.46 3.71
N VAL A 160 -14.62 -8.48 4.58
CA VAL A 160 -13.76 -9.67 4.53
C VAL A 160 -13.95 -10.44 3.22
N ARG A 161 -15.21 -10.72 2.82
CA ARG A 161 -15.51 -11.39 1.55
C ARG A 161 -14.93 -10.64 0.35
N ARG A 162 -15.15 -9.33 0.28
CA ARG A 162 -14.65 -8.48 -0.82
C ARG A 162 -13.13 -8.47 -0.89
N VAL A 163 -12.44 -8.44 0.25
CA VAL A 163 -10.97 -8.50 0.27
C VAL A 163 -10.48 -9.87 -0.20
N LEU A 164 -11.07 -10.94 0.29
CA LEU A 164 -10.71 -12.30 -0.09
C LEU A 164 -10.92 -12.52 -1.60
N ASP A 165 -12.08 -12.15 -2.13
CA ASP A 165 -12.39 -12.27 -3.57
C ASP A 165 -11.40 -11.49 -4.44
N ALA A 166 -11.08 -10.26 -4.04
CA ALA A 166 -10.10 -9.44 -4.75
C ALA A 166 -8.69 -10.05 -4.68
N ALA A 167 -8.28 -10.57 -3.52
CA ALA A 167 -6.99 -11.20 -3.33
C ALA A 167 -6.86 -12.48 -4.17
N VAL A 168 -7.86 -13.34 -4.14
CA VAL A 168 -7.90 -14.59 -4.94
C VAL A 168 -7.89 -14.26 -6.44
N ALA A 169 -8.64 -13.25 -6.88
CA ALA A 169 -8.66 -12.82 -8.28
C ALA A 169 -7.31 -12.27 -8.77
N MET A 170 -6.48 -11.76 -7.87
CA MET A 170 -5.12 -11.25 -8.18
C MET A 170 -4.04 -12.32 -8.05
N ALA A 171 -4.24 -13.33 -7.20
CA ALA A 171 -3.28 -14.40 -6.98
C ALA A 171 -3.23 -15.34 -8.18
N GLY A 172 -2.04 -15.87 -8.51
CA GLY A 172 -1.87 -16.88 -9.57
C GLY A 172 -2.48 -18.24 -9.20
N GLU A 173 -2.61 -18.51 -7.90
CA GLU A 173 -3.18 -19.75 -7.35
C GLU A 173 -4.25 -19.40 -6.30
N PRO A 174 -5.41 -20.09 -6.29
CA PRO A 174 -6.48 -19.81 -5.33
C PRO A 174 -6.07 -20.22 -3.91
N PHE A 175 -6.67 -19.56 -2.91
CA PHE A 175 -6.58 -19.90 -1.50
C PHE A 175 -7.93 -19.58 -0.82
N GLY A 176 -8.17 -20.17 0.34
CA GLY A 176 -9.45 -20.04 1.04
C GLY A 176 -9.38 -19.20 2.31
N ALA A 177 -10.54 -18.94 2.86
CA ALA A 177 -10.72 -18.21 4.13
C ALA A 177 -10.01 -18.90 5.31
N ASP A 178 -10.05 -20.24 5.34
CA ASP A 178 -9.47 -21.05 6.41
C ASP A 178 -7.96 -21.33 6.22
N THR A 179 -7.35 -20.84 5.12
CA THR A 179 -5.92 -21.05 4.87
C THR A 179 -5.10 -20.31 5.91
N PRO A 180 -4.18 -20.98 6.64
CA PRO A 180 -3.26 -20.30 7.54
C PRO A 180 -2.37 -19.30 6.79
N LEU A 181 -2.20 -18.09 7.30
CA LEU A 181 -1.37 -17.04 6.70
C LEU A 181 0.06 -17.49 6.44
N THR A 182 0.59 -18.32 7.33
CA THR A 182 1.95 -18.87 7.22
C THR A 182 2.12 -19.90 6.09
N GLN A 183 1.02 -20.44 5.54
CA GLN A 183 1.01 -21.37 4.43
C GLN A 183 0.79 -20.69 3.07
N LEU A 184 0.49 -19.41 3.06
CA LEU A 184 0.33 -18.67 1.82
C LEU A 184 1.67 -18.58 1.08
N SER A 185 1.63 -18.84 -0.23
CA SER A 185 2.77 -18.56 -1.10
C SER A 185 3.08 -17.05 -1.11
N GLY A 186 4.30 -16.68 -1.52
CA GLY A 186 4.67 -15.26 -1.60
C GLY A 186 3.74 -14.44 -2.50
N GLY A 187 3.19 -15.03 -3.57
CA GLY A 187 2.20 -14.40 -4.45
C GLY A 187 0.85 -14.20 -3.77
N GLN A 188 0.35 -15.24 -3.08
CA GLN A 188 -0.91 -15.18 -2.32
C GLN A 188 -0.82 -14.17 -1.18
N SER A 189 0.27 -14.17 -0.41
CA SER A 189 0.50 -13.20 0.68
C SER A 189 0.47 -11.76 0.17
N ARG A 190 1.12 -11.49 -0.96
CA ARG A 190 1.12 -10.14 -1.55
C ARG A 190 -0.25 -9.75 -2.10
N ALA A 191 -0.95 -10.66 -2.77
CA ALA A 191 -2.30 -10.41 -3.25
C ALA A 191 -3.24 -10.04 -2.09
N LEU A 192 -3.15 -10.76 -0.96
CA LEU A 192 -3.92 -10.47 0.24
C LEU A 192 -3.57 -9.08 0.83
N MET A 193 -2.29 -8.76 0.96
CA MET A 193 -1.85 -7.45 1.47
C MET A 193 -2.27 -6.28 0.57
N ILE A 194 -2.20 -6.47 -0.76
CA ILE A 194 -2.65 -5.46 -1.72
C ILE A 194 -4.16 -5.25 -1.59
N ALA A 195 -4.94 -6.32 -1.51
CA ALA A 195 -6.39 -6.23 -1.35
C ALA A 195 -6.79 -5.57 -0.02
N ASP A 196 -6.14 -5.94 1.10
CA ASP A 196 -6.32 -5.29 2.40
C ASP A 196 -5.99 -3.80 2.33
N ALA A 197 -4.83 -3.44 1.79
CA ALA A 197 -4.41 -2.05 1.65
C ALA A 197 -5.33 -1.23 0.75
N ALA A 198 -5.93 -1.84 -0.28
CA ALA A 198 -6.83 -1.16 -1.18
C ALA A 198 -8.24 -0.98 -0.59
N LEU A 199 -8.78 -2.02 0.05
CA LEU A 199 -10.19 -2.11 0.42
C LEU A 199 -10.46 -1.77 1.88
N LEU A 200 -9.59 -2.19 2.80
CA LEU A 200 -9.79 -1.93 4.24
C LEU A 200 -8.98 -0.72 4.73
N SER A 201 -7.80 -0.47 4.19
CA SER A 201 -7.00 0.65 4.68
C SER A 201 -7.62 2.00 4.32
N PRO A 202 -7.85 2.90 5.29
CA PRO A 202 -8.35 4.25 5.03
C PRO A 202 -7.29 5.18 4.41
N LYS A 203 -6.03 4.75 4.35
CA LYS A 203 -4.91 5.58 3.92
C LYS A 203 -5.04 5.94 2.45
N PRO A 204 -5.04 7.24 2.10
CA PRO A 204 -5.28 7.70 0.72
C PRO A 204 -4.06 7.56 -0.20
N VAL A 205 -2.85 7.42 0.35
CA VAL A 205 -1.61 7.30 -0.40
C VAL A 205 -1.01 5.92 -0.21
N VAL A 206 -0.61 5.28 -1.31
CA VAL A 206 0.01 3.96 -1.30
C VAL A 206 1.36 4.02 -1.99
N LEU A 207 2.41 3.65 -1.27
CA LEU A 207 3.75 3.49 -1.81
C LEU A 207 4.01 2.00 -2.05
N ILE A 208 4.47 1.68 -3.26
CA ILE A 208 4.76 0.31 -3.66
C ILE A 208 6.22 0.25 -4.11
N ASP A 209 7.01 -0.58 -3.46
CA ASP A 209 8.41 -0.77 -3.82
C ASP A 209 8.62 -2.19 -4.37
N GLU A 210 8.98 -2.27 -5.67
CA GLU A 210 9.37 -3.48 -6.39
C GLU A 210 8.39 -4.67 -6.30
N ILE A 211 7.20 -4.55 -6.92
CA ILE A 211 6.21 -5.65 -6.96
C ILE A 211 6.41 -6.62 -8.15
N GLU A 212 7.46 -6.45 -8.96
CA GLU A 212 7.68 -7.18 -10.20
C GLU A 212 7.70 -8.71 -10.03
N ASN A 213 8.23 -9.18 -8.91
CA ASN A 213 8.45 -10.61 -8.63
C ASN A 213 7.28 -11.26 -7.88
N ALA A 214 6.11 -10.65 -7.90
CA ALA A 214 5.09 -10.95 -6.91
C ALA A 214 4.24 -12.20 -7.19
N GLY A 215 4.21 -12.74 -8.40
CA GLY A 215 3.23 -13.78 -8.74
C GLY A 215 1.77 -13.29 -8.64
N VAL A 216 1.55 -11.97 -8.77
CA VAL A 216 0.27 -11.28 -8.66
C VAL A 216 -0.05 -10.63 -10.00
N ASP A 217 -1.34 -10.58 -10.36
CA ASP A 217 -1.81 -9.78 -11.49
C ASP A 217 -1.66 -8.28 -11.17
N ARG A 218 -0.56 -7.71 -11.68
CA ARG A 218 -0.15 -6.32 -11.42
C ARG A 218 -1.15 -5.30 -11.96
N GLY A 219 -1.79 -5.61 -13.08
CA GLY A 219 -2.80 -4.74 -13.69
C GLY A 219 -4.04 -4.63 -12.80
N ARG A 220 -4.54 -5.77 -12.31
CA ARG A 220 -5.67 -5.80 -11.36
C ARG A 220 -5.33 -5.10 -10.05
N ALA A 221 -4.11 -5.29 -9.53
CA ALA A 221 -3.65 -4.64 -8.31
C ALA A 221 -3.67 -3.12 -8.43
N LEU A 222 -3.10 -2.55 -9.50
CA LEU A 222 -3.10 -1.11 -9.72
C LEU A 222 -4.51 -0.55 -9.95
N ASN A 223 -5.34 -1.24 -10.75
CA ASN A 223 -6.71 -0.84 -11.00
C ASN A 223 -7.54 -0.78 -9.71
N LEU A 224 -7.37 -1.75 -8.80
CA LEU A 224 -8.07 -1.77 -7.53
C LEU A 224 -7.77 -0.52 -6.69
N PHE A 225 -6.53 -0.05 -6.64
CA PHE A 225 -6.17 1.20 -5.96
C PHE A 225 -6.78 2.43 -6.63
N VAL A 226 -6.74 2.49 -7.97
CA VAL A 226 -7.31 3.60 -8.76
C VAL A 226 -8.83 3.69 -8.54
N GLU A 227 -9.55 2.58 -8.61
CA GLU A 227 -11.00 2.50 -8.35
C GLU A 227 -11.37 2.97 -6.94
N LYS A 228 -10.47 2.82 -5.98
CA LYS A 228 -10.63 3.32 -4.60
C LYS A 228 -10.15 4.75 -4.42
N GLY A 229 -9.79 5.44 -5.50
CA GLY A 229 -9.35 6.82 -5.47
C GLY A 229 -8.04 7.05 -4.73
N LYS A 230 -7.17 6.03 -4.61
CA LYS A 230 -5.89 6.17 -3.92
C LYS A 230 -4.84 6.80 -4.83
N ILE A 231 -3.93 7.59 -4.27
CA ILE A 231 -2.72 8.05 -4.94
C ILE A 231 -1.69 6.92 -4.83
N VAL A 232 -1.19 6.41 -5.95
CA VAL A 232 -0.23 5.30 -5.98
C VAL A 232 1.12 5.79 -6.50
N LEU A 233 2.18 5.58 -5.72
CA LEU A 233 3.55 5.76 -6.19
C LEU A 233 4.26 4.41 -6.22
N LEU A 234 4.65 3.99 -7.41
CA LEU A 234 5.23 2.68 -7.69
C LEU A 234 6.70 2.82 -8.11
N SER A 235 7.62 2.35 -7.29
CA SER A 235 9.04 2.18 -7.66
C SER A 235 9.20 0.87 -8.44
N THR A 236 9.71 0.94 -9.65
CA THR A 236 9.84 -0.23 -10.52
C THR A 236 11.02 -0.13 -11.49
N HIS A 237 11.55 -1.26 -11.89
CA HIS A 237 12.46 -1.41 -13.00
C HIS A 237 11.84 -2.24 -14.16
N ASP A 238 10.62 -2.74 -14.00
CA ASP A 238 9.86 -3.44 -15.02
C ASP A 238 9.26 -2.44 -16.03
N PRO A 239 9.56 -2.58 -17.34
CA PRO A 239 9.09 -1.63 -18.35
C PRO A 239 7.57 -1.64 -18.51
N LEU A 240 6.88 -2.76 -18.30
CA LEU A 240 5.44 -2.85 -18.39
C LEU A 240 4.78 -2.06 -17.26
N LEU A 241 5.25 -2.23 -16.02
CA LEU A 241 4.79 -1.44 -14.88
C LEU A 241 5.12 0.05 -15.04
N ALA A 242 6.32 0.38 -15.51
CA ALA A 242 6.70 1.76 -15.75
C ALA A 242 5.81 2.48 -16.76
N LEU A 243 5.22 1.75 -17.72
CA LEU A 243 4.28 2.27 -18.74
C LEU A 243 2.82 2.21 -18.31
N SER A 244 2.48 1.56 -17.20
CA SER A 244 1.10 1.44 -16.71
C SER A 244 0.63 2.68 -15.94
N GLY A 245 1.55 3.54 -15.50
CA GLY A 245 1.23 4.77 -14.77
C GLY A 245 0.77 5.91 -15.67
N HIS A 246 0.11 6.89 -15.05
CA HIS A 246 -0.28 8.15 -15.70
C HIS A 246 0.94 9.02 -16.01
N ARG A 247 1.91 9.02 -15.07
CA ARG A 247 3.19 9.73 -15.18
C ARG A 247 4.33 8.85 -14.72
N ARG A 248 5.52 9.20 -15.22
CA ARG A 248 6.76 8.51 -14.87
C ARG A 248 7.81 9.53 -14.40
N LEU A 249 8.34 9.31 -13.19
CA LEU A 249 9.40 10.12 -12.61
C LEU A 249 10.74 9.42 -12.84
N VAL A 250 11.67 10.09 -13.49
CA VAL A 250 13.03 9.61 -13.67
C VAL A 250 13.91 10.17 -12.57
N ILE A 251 14.44 9.29 -11.70
CA ILE A 251 15.29 9.69 -10.59
C ILE A 251 16.77 9.54 -10.98
N ARG A 252 17.52 10.61 -10.78
CA ARG A 252 18.99 10.63 -10.91
C ARG A 252 19.60 11.44 -9.77
N ASN A 253 20.69 10.95 -9.23
CA ASN A 253 21.44 11.62 -8.18
C ASN A 253 20.60 12.09 -6.97
N GLY A 254 19.54 11.33 -6.63
CA GLY A 254 18.63 11.66 -5.52
C GLY A 254 17.54 12.65 -5.85
N ALA A 255 17.52 13.22 -7.05
CA ALA A 255 16.53 14.21 -7.50
C ALA A 255 15.63 13.68 -8.62
N VAL A 256 14.45 14.27 -8.77
CA VAL A 256 13.58 14.09 -9.95
C VAL A 256 14.21 14.83 -11.12
N ALA A 257 14.83 14.09 -12.03
CA ALA A 257 15.51 14.65 -13.19
C ALA A 257 14.54 14.95 -14.35
N ARG A 258 13.45 14.16 -14.45
CA ARG A 258 12.42 14.36 -15.50
C ARG A 258 11.07 13.84 -14.99
N VAL A 259 10.02 14.53 -15.42
CA VAL A 259 8.63 14.06 -15.32
C VAL A 259 8.15 13.77 -16.74
N ILE A 260 7.65 12.57 -17.00
CA ILE A 260 7.21 12.12 -18.33
C ILE A 260 5.76 11.71 -18.20
N GLU A 261 4.88 12.37 -18.92
CA GLU A 261 3.47 11.98 -19.04
C GLU A 261 3.30 10.85 -20.05
N ALA A 262 2.41 9.90 -19.77
CA ALA A 262 2.17 8.77 -20.65
C ALA A 262 1.50 9.24 -21.95
N SER A 263 2.22 9.22 -23.05
CA SER A 263 1.72 9.56 -24.37
C SER A 263 0.82 8.44 -24.94
N PRO A 264 -0.03 8.75 -25.95
CA PRO A 264 -0.79 7.71 -26.67
C PRO A 264 0.11 6.63 -27.27
N ALA A 265 1.28 6.99 -27.79
CA ALA A 265 2.25 6.05 -28.33
C ALA A 265 2.84 5.13 -27.25
N GLU A 266 3.11 5.65 -26.06
CA GLU A 266 3.58 4.83 -24.94
C GLU A 266 2.50 3.88 -24.44
N ARG A 267 1.22 4.27 -24.44
CA ARG A 267 0.10 3.38 -24.10
C ARG A 267 -0.04 2.24 -25.11
N GLU A 268 0.18 2.50 -26.40
CA GLU A 268 0.23 1.45 -27.42
C GLU A 268 1.42 0.49 -27.17
N CYS A 269 2.60 1.03 -26.85
CA CYS A 269 3.75 0.23 -26.46
C CYS A 269 3.45 -0.65 -25.24
N ALA A 270 2.78 -0.12 -24.21
CA ALA A 270 2.36 -0.86 -23.03
C ALA A 270 1.44 -2.04 -23.40
N GLN A 271 0.48 -1.83 -24.32
CA GLN A 271 -0.41 -2.89 -24.79
C GLN A 271 0.35 -4.00 -25.56
N ARG A 272 1.35 -3.63 -26.35
CA ARG A 272 2.21 -4.60 -27.07
C ARG A 272 3.07 -5.39 -26.06
N LEU A 273 3.69 -4.72 -25.11
CA LEU A 273 4.45 -5.37 -24.04
C LEU A 273 3.59 -6.30 -23.19
N ALA A 274 2.36 -5.91 -22.85
CA ALA A 274 1.43 -6.75 -22.10
C ALA A 274 1.04 -8.04 -22.87
N ARG A 275 0.96 -7.98 -24.20
CA ARG A 275 0.75 -9.18 -25.04
C ARG A 275 1.97 -10.10 -24.97
N PHE A 276 3.16 -9.53 -25.07
CA PHE A 276 4.41 -10.28 -25.00
C PHE A 276 4.61 -10.93 -23.62
N ASP A 277 4.34 -10.19 -22.54
CA ASP A 277 4.43 -10.72 -21.16
C ASP A 277 3.46 -11.88 -20.93
N ARG A 278 2.21 -11.79 -21.43
CA ARG A 278 1.27 -12.92 -21.37
C ARG A 278 1.77 -14.15 -22.12
N SER A 279 2.40 -13.96 -23.27
CA SER A 279 3.00 -15.06 -24.03
C SER A 279 4.14 -15.71 -23.23
N LEU A 280 5.01 -14.92 -22.60
CA LEU A 280 6.08 -15.44 -21.74
C LEU A 280 5.53 -16.13 -20.47
N ALA A 281 4.45 -15.61 -19.90
CA ALA A 281 3.77 -16.27 -18.78
C ALA A 281 3.22 -17.64 -19.18
N GLY A 282 2.62 -17.75 -20.37
CA GLY A 282 2.17 -19.03 -20.94
C GLY A 282 3.31 -20.04 -21.11
N LEU A 283 4.49 -19.61 -21.57
CA LEU A 283 5.69 -20.46 -21.65
C LEU A 283 6.18 -20.92 -20.29
N ARG A 284 6.24 -20.00 -19.31
CA ARG A 284 6.64 -20.37 -17.94
C ARG A 284 5.70 -21.41 -17.35
N GLU A 285 4.40 -21.30 -17.62
CA GLU A 285 3.40 -22.24 -17.14
C GLU A 285 3.52 -23.61 -17.85
N ALA A 286 3.76 -23.62 -19.15
CA ALA A 286 4.03 -24.85 -19.89
C ALA A 286 5.27 -25.58 -19.35
N LEU A 287 6.35 -24.84 -19.06
CA LEU A 287 7.55 -25.39 -18.42
C LEU A 287 7.27 -25.98 -17.04
N ARG A 288 6.46 -25.31 -16.21
CA ARG A 288 6.07 -25.83 -14.89
C ARG A 288 5.28 -27.14 -14.99
N ARG A 289 4.48 -27.30 -16.04
CA ARG A 289 3.76 -28.56 -16.32
C ARG A 289 4.64 -29.63 -16.96
N GLY A 290 5.91 -29.33 -17.22
CA GLY A 290 6.84 -30.27 -17.87
C GLY A 290 6.60 -30.46 -19.39
N GLU A 291 5.92 -29.51 -20.05
CA GLU A 291 5.69 -29.55 -21.50
C GLU A 291 6.98 -29.19 -22.25
N PRO A 292 7.25 -29.85 -23.41
CA PRO A 292 8.35 -29.50 -24.29
C PRO A 292 8.24 -28.04 -24.77
N LEU A 293 9.36 -27.33 -24.80
CA LEU A 293 9.38 -25.88 -25.08
C LEU A 293 9.07 -25.58 -26.56
N ASP A 294 9.42 -26.44 -27.46
CA ASP A 294 9.13 -26.37 -28.90
C ASP A 294 7.63 -26.45 -29.19
N GLU A 295 6.91 -27.35 -28.50
CA GLU A 295 5.46 -27.44 -28.58
C GLU A 295 4.79 -26.19 -27.95
N ALA A 296 5.25 -25.74 -26.79
CA ALA A 296 4.74 -24.56 -26.13
C ALA A 296 4.99 -23.29 -26.96
N TRP A 297 6.17 -23.17 -27.58
CA TRP A 297 6.54 -22.05 -28.45
C TRP A 297 5.66 -21.94 -29.69
N SER A 298 5.31 -23.08 -30.33
CA SER A 298 4.46 -23.10 -31.51
C SER A 298 3.03 -22.55 -31.29
N ARG A 299 2.57 -22.53 -30.02
CA ARG A 299 1.25 -22.03 -29.64
C ARG A 299 1.23 -20.53 -29.39
N LEU A 300 2.40 -19.86 -29.31
CA LEU A 300 2.48 -18.42 -29.07
C LEU A 300 2.11 -17.62 -30.31
N ARG A 301 1.24 -16.67 -30.14
CA ARG A 301 0.95 -15.65 -31.15
C ARG A 301 1.60 -14.34 -30.69
N PHE A 302 2.61 -13.90 -31.39
CA PHE A 302 3.30 -12.63 -31.16
C PHE A 302 2.57 -11.47 -31.82
#